data_70d410cfbc762ef68474b45b479030e4
#
_entry.id   70d410cfbc762ef68474b45b479030e4
#
_cell.length_a   1.000
_cell.length_b   1.000
_cell.length_c   1.000
_cell.angle_alpha   90.00
_cell.angle_beta   90.00
_cell.angle_gamma   90.00
#
_symmetry.space_group_name_H-M   'P 1'
#
loop_
_entity.id
_entity.type
_entity.pdbx_description
1 polymer ?
#
loop_
_entity_poly.entity_id
_entity_poly.type
_entity_poly.pdbx_seq_one_letter_code
_entity_poly.pdbx_strand_id
1 'polypeptide(L)'
;MSLALDMVRQRAPVQDESFRTEYLQALRLIERLHRLLLDVIKDEFDRQGGAELNSVQALLLYNIGESELTAGELKSRGYYLGSNVSYNLKKLVDMGYIHYKRSDTDRRSVRVSLTDKGLEACDVVHKLYHRQLGSVQSVGEITGDDFKGLNRALVRLERFWSDQIRYRL
;
A
#
# COMPACT_ATOMS: atom_id res chain seq x y z
N MET A 1 18.93 44.69 -19.47
CA MET A 1 18.75 43.20 -19.47
C MET A 1 18.65 42.63 -18.02
N SER A 2 18.21 43.47 -17.05
CA SER A 2 18.12 43.10 -15.63
C SER A 2 16.68 42.99 -15.08
N LEU A 3 15.68 43.54 -15.77
CA LEU A 3 14.30 43.56 -15.31
C LEU A 3 13.51 42.24 -15.55
N ALA A 4 14.00 41.37 -16.44
CA ALA A 4 13.33 40.07 -16.72
C ALA A 4 13.68 38.97 -15.71
N LEU A 5 14.83 39.08 -15.02
CA LEU A 5 15.25 38.12 -13.99
C LEU A 5 14.59 38.36 -12.64
N ASP A 6 14.12 39.57 -12.38
CA ASP A 6 13.43 39.91 -11.12
C ASP A 6 11.95 39.52 -11.14
N MET A 7 11.32 39.36 -12.31
CA MET A 7 9.92 38.92 -12.42
C MET A 7 9.72 37.42 -12.18
N VAL A 8 10.76 36.59 -12.32
CA VAL A 8 10.68 35.13 -12.07
C VAL A 8 10.88 34.79 -10.58
N ARG A 9 11.41 35.72 -9.77
CA ARG A 9 11.51 35.58 -8.33
C ARG A 9 10.24 35.92 -7.55
N GLN A 10 9.19 36.38 -8.22
CA GLN A 10 7.94 36.76 -7.58
C GLN A 10 6.96 35.58 -7.52
N ARG A 11 6.72 35.17 -6.29
CA ARG A 11 5.63 34.34 -5.78
C ARG A 11 5.83 32.84 -5.88
N ALA A 12 6.69 32.32 -5.02
CA ALA A 12 6.23 31.14 -4.29
C ALA A 12 4.90 31.55 -3.62
N PRO A 13 3.78 30.85 -3.85
CA PRO A 13 2.55 31.18 -3.15
C PRO A 13 2.88 31.20 -1.67
N VAL A 14 2.39 32.22 -0.95
CA VAL A 14 2.43 32.25 0.51
C VAL A 14 1.76 30.95 0.92
N GLN A 15 2.56 29.96 1.28
CA GLN A 15 2.02 28.68 1.76
C GLN A 15 1.29 29.05 3.03
N ASP A 16 -0.04 28.88 3.02
CA ASP A 16 -0.84 29.01 4.21
C ASP A 16 -0.19 28.13 5.28
N GLU A 17 0.25 28.73 6.37
CA GLU A 17 0.96 28.03 7.46
C GLU A 17 0.07 26.92 8.04
N SER A 18 -1.24 27.10 8.01
CA SER A 18 -2.23 26.09 8.34
C SER A 18 -2.16 24.91 7.38
N PHE A 19 -2.15 25.15 6.08
CA PHE A 19 -2.06 24.08 5.07
C PHE A 19 -0.75 23.29 5.21
N ARG A 20 0.37 24.01 5.45
CA ARG A 20 1.66 23.35 5.67
C ARG A 20 1.65 22.43 6.89
N THR A 21 1.09 22.90 7.99
CA THR A 21 1.01 22.15 9.23
C THR A 21 0.18 20.87 9.03
N GLU A 22 -1.00 20.98 8.43
CA GLU A 22 -1.90 19.86 8.15
C GLU A 22 -1.26 18.85 7.17
N TYR A 23 -0.59 19.33 6.14
CA TYR A 23 0.11 18.47 5.19
C TYR A 23 1.20 17.63 5.88
N LEU A 24 2.07 18.28 6.68
CA LEU A 24 3.13 17.58 7.40
C LEU A 24 2.59 16.61 8.46
N GLN A 25 1.46 16.94 9.09
CA GLN A 25 0.76 16.04 10.00
C GLN A 25 0.22 14.82 9.26
N ALA A 26 -0.41 15.01 8.10
CA ALA A 26 -0.91 13.92 7.27
C ALA A 26 0.21 12.93 6.88
N LEU A 27 1.39 13.42 6.49
CA LEU A 27 2.54 12.56 6.17
C LEU A 27 2.96 11.68 7.35
N ARG A 28 3.06 12.27 8.54
CA ARG A 28 3.39 11.53 9.78
C ARG A 28 2.33 10.50 10.13
N LEU A 29 1.05 10.82 9.91
CA LEU A 29 -0.06 9.90 10.15
C LEU A 29 -0.04 8.72 9.19
N ILE A 30 0.17 8.95 7.90
CA ILE A 30 0.28 7.89 6.88
C ILE A 30 1.40 6.92 7.23
N GLU A 31 2.59 7.42 7.58
CA GLU A 31 3.73 6.59 7.97
C GLU A 31 3.43 5.76 9.24
N ARG A 32 2.85 6.40 10.25
CA ARG A 32 2.51 5.74 11.51
C ARG A 32 1.39 4.71 11.34
N LEU A 33 0.34 5.03 10.58
CA LEU A 33 -0.76 4.13 10.32
C LEU A 33 -0.33 2.90 9.53
N HIS A 34 0.59 3.06 8.57
CA HIS A 34 1.14 1.90 7.87
C HIS A 34 1.85 0.94 8.82
N ARG A 35 2.66 1.44 9.76
CA ARG A 35 3.33 0.59 10.77
C ARG A 35 2.31 -0.11 11.68
N LEU A 36 1.34 0.63 12.21
CA LEU A 36 0.29 0.07 13.06
C LEU A 36 -0.54 -0.99 12.33
N LEU A 37 -0.84 -0.80 11.05
CA LEU A 37 -1.53 -1.81 10.24
C LEU A 37 -0.72 -3.12 10.18
N LEU A 38 0.59 -3.03 9.97
CA LEU A 38 1.46 -4.21 9.97
C LEU A 38 1.53 -4.89 11.35
N ASP A 39 1.54 -4.12 12.44
CA ASP A 39 1.53 -4.65 13.81
C ASP A 39 0.21 -5.38 14.11
N VAL A 40 -0.93 -4.82 13.69
CA VAL A 40 -2.25 -5.45 13.85
C VAL A 40 -2.33 -6.78 13.07
N ILE A 41 -1.79 -6.83 11.85
CA ILE A 41 -1.71 -8.07 11.06
C ILE A 41 -0.81 -9.09 11.77
N LYS A 42 0.35 -8.65 12.26
CA LYS A 42 1.27 -9.52 13.01
C LYS A 42 0.59 -10.14 14.22
N ASP A 43 -0.07 -9.33 15.05
CA ASP A 43 -0.79 -9.80 16.24
C ASP A 43 -1.85 -10.84 15.91
N GLU A 44 -2.54 -10.70 14.79
CA GLU A 44 -3.54 -11.67 14.34
C GLU A 44 -2.91 -13.02 14.00
N PHE A 45 -1.80 -13.03 13.26
CA PHE A 45 -1.08 -14.26 12.94
C PHE A 45 -0.48 -14.91 14.19
N ASP A 46 0.06 -14.12 15.12
CA ASP A 46 0.60 -14.61 16.38
C ASP A 46 -0.49 -15.30 17.22
N ARG A 47 -1.73 -14.78 17.26
CA ARG A 47 -2.88 -15.39 17.95
C ARG A 47 -3.31 -16.72 17.35
N GLN A 48 -3.08 -16.93 16.07
CA GLN A 48 -3.42 -18.17 15.37
C GLN A 48 -2.31 -19.24 15.43
N GLY A 49 -1.32 -19.05 16.28
CA GLY A 49 -0.27 -20.04 16.50
C GLY A 49 1.07 -19.69 15.83
N GLY A 50 1.20 -18.47 15.35
CA GLY A 50 2.39 -17.97 14.68
C GLY A 50 2.50 -18.53 13.25
N ALA A 51 2.62 -17.65 12.27
CA ALA A 51 2.90 -18.06 10.90
C ALA A 51 4.39 -17.89 10.59
N GLU A 52 4.88 -18.70 9.66
CA GLU A 52 6.19 -18.49 9.03
C GLU A 52 6.24 -17.15 8.26
N LEU A 53 5.08 -16.48 8.11
CA LEU A 53 4.88 -15.23 7.40
C LEU A 53 5.12 -14.02 8.32
N ASN A 54 5.82 -13.03 7.81
CA ASN A 54 5.80 -11.70 8.41
C ASN A 54 4.58 -10.89 7.89
N SER A 55 4.24 -9.81 8.58
CA SER A 55 3.06 -8.98 8.26
C SER A 55 3.11 -8.36 6.86
N VAL A 56 4.31 -8.04 6.35
CA VAL A 56 4.49 -7.52 4.98
C VAL A 56 4.13 -8.60 3.94
N GLN A 57 4.56 -9.84 4.19
CA GLN A 57 4.24 -10.98 3.33
C GLN A 57 2.75 -11.30 3.37
N ALA A 58 2.14 -11.31 4.56
CA ALA A 58 0.71 -11.51 4.72
C ALA A 58 -0.12 -10.45 3.98
N LEU A 59 0.26 -9.18 4.11
CA LEU A 59 -0.38 -8.09 3.38
C LEU A 59 -0.19 -8.21 1.87
N LEU A 60 0.97 -8.68 1.40
CA LEU A 60 1.21 -8.94 -0.01
C LEU A 60 0.29 -10.04 -0.56
N LEU A 61 0.11 -11.15 0.18
CA LEU A 61 -0.84 -12.20 -0.19
C LEU A 61 -2.27 -11.67 -0.26
N TYR A 62 -2.68 -10.89 0.73
CA TYR A 62 -4.00 -10.24 0.74
C TYR A 62 -4.23 -9.35 -0.49
N ASN A 63 -3.20 -8.59 -0.89
CA ASN A 63 -3.27 -7.69 -2.05
C ASN A 63 -3.26 -8.43 -3.40
N ILE A 64 -2.69 -9.62 -3.48
CA ILE A 64 -2.82 -10.51 -4.65
C ILE A 64 -4.25 -11.05 -4.72
N GLY A 65 -4.78 -11.53 -3.58
CA GLY A 65 -6.12 -12.10 -3.49
C GLY A 65 -6.33 -13.27 -4.45
N GLU A 66 -7.54 -13.43 -4.94
CA GLU A 66 -7.93 -14.50 -5.88
C GLU A 66 -7.49 -14.23 -7.33
N SER A 67 -6.81 -13.09 -7.57
CA SER A 67 -6.42 -12.68 -8.92
C SER A 67 -5.10 -13.32 -9.35
N GLU A 68 -4.96 -13.55 -10.65
CA GLU A 68 -3.66 -13.81 -11.26
C GLU A 68 -3.08 -12.48 -11.74
N LEU A 69 -1.92 -12.08 -11.20
CA LEU A 69 -1.29 -10.80 -11.47
C LEU A 69 0.11 -10.97 -12.07
N THR A 70 0.50 -10.07 -12.95
CA THR A 70 1.89 -9.96 -13.36
C THR A 70 2.73 -9.25 -12.29
N ALA A 71 4.04 -9.51 -12.25
CA ALA A 71 4.95 -8.79 -11.37
C ALA A 71 4.93 -7.27 -11.65
N GLY A 72 4.68 -6.86 -12.91
CA GLY A 72 4.48 -5.47 -13.31
C GLY A 72 3.21 -4.86 -12.71
N GLU A 73 2.10 -5.60 -12.71
CA GLU A 73 0.84 -5.15 -12.10
C GLU A 73 0.96 -5.00 -10.59
N LEU A 74 1.62 -5.93 -9.90
CA LEU A 74 1.91 -5.80 -8.48
C LEU A 74 2.70 -4.54 -8.16
N LYS A 75 3.69 -4.22 -9.00
CA LYS A 75 4.48 -2.99 -8.87
C LYS A 75 3.66 -1.74 -9.18
N SER A 76 2.84 -1.76 -10.24
CA SER A 76 2.03 -0.61 -10.67
C SER A 76 0.88 -0.32 -9.72
N ARG A 77 0.34 -1.33 -9.05
CA ARG A 77 -0.68 -1.17 -8.00
C ARG A 77 -0.11 -0.57 -6.70
N GLY A 78 1.18 -0.23 -6.67
CA GLY A 78 1.80 0.44 -5.52
C GLY A 78 2.00 -0.45 -4.31
N TYR A 79 1.77 -1.76 -4.45
CA TYR A 79 1.80 -2.64 -3.29
C TYR A 79 3.19 -2.78 -2.67
N TYR A 80 4.27 -2.52 -3.43
CA TYR A 80 5.63 -2.39 -2.88
C TYR A 80 6.63 -1.92 -3.94
N LEU A 81 7.69 -1.24 -3.53
CA LEU A 81 8.75 -0.75 -4.41
C LEU A 81 9.87 -1.78 -4.62
N GLY A 82 10.15 -2.08 -5.88
CA GLY A 82 11.44 -2.58 -6.39
C GLY A 82 11.93 -3.89 -5.79
N SER A 83 13.08 -3.86 -5.15
CA SER A 83 13.82 -5.02 -4.64
C SER A 83 13.09 -5.81 -3.55
N ASN A 84 12.30 -5.13 -2.71
CA ASN A 84 11.56 -5.76 -1.63
C ASN A 84 10.42 -6.66 -2.13
N VAL A 85 9.74 -6.28 -3.24
CA VAL A 85 8.71 -7.15 -3.84
C VAL A 85 9.33 -8.43 -4.37
N SER A 86 10.39 -8.30 -5.16
CA SER A 86 11.06 -9.47 -5.75
C SER A 86 11.58 -10.43 -4.70
N TYR A 87 12.15 -9.91 -3.61
CA TYR A 87 12.62 -10.71 -2.48
C TYR A 87 11.46 -11.43 -1.78
N ASN A 88 10.40 -10.71 -1.41
CA ASN A 88 9.25 -11.30 -0.72
C ASN A 88 8.47 -12.29 -1.62
N LEU A 89 8.31 -12.00 -2.91
CA LEU A 89 7.69 -12.92 -3.86
C LEU A 89 8.47 -14.23 -3.95
N LYS A 90 9.81 -14.14 -4.13
CA LYS A 90 10.66 -15.33 -4.16
C LYS A 90 10.51 -16.16 -2.89
N LYS A 91 10.58 -15.52 -1.73
CA LYS A 91 10.43 -16.20 -0.44
C LYS A 91 9.07 -16.86 -0.29
N LEU A 92 7.99 -16.20 -0.72
CA LEU A 92 6.63 -16.76 -0.69
C LEU A 92 6.45 -17.93 -1.65
N VAL A 93 7.15 -17.93 -2.79
CA VAL A 93 7.20 -19.08 -3.71
C VAL A 93 7.92 -20.24 -3.04
N ASP A 94 9.11 -20.00 -2.47
CA ASP A 94 9.92 -21.03 -1.79
C ASP A 94 9.16 -21.64 -0.59
N MET A 95 8.31 -20.85 0.08
CA MET A 95 7.48 -21.28 1.20
C MET A 95 6.12 -21.90 0.76
N GLY A 96 5.85 -21.96 -0.55
CA GLY A 96 4.65 -22.57 -1.12
C GLY A 96 3.36 -21.77 -0.99
N TYR A 97 3.41 -20.46 -0.79
CA TYR A 97 2.25 -19.57 -0.73
C TYR A 97 1.81 -19.03 -2.09
N ILE A 98 2.71 -19.00 -3.06
CA ILE A 98 2.50 -18.40 -4.38
C ILE A 98 2.89 -19.39 -5.48
N HIS A 99 2.04 -19.51 -6.49
CA HIS A 99 2.40 -20.06 -7.78
C HIS A 99 3.09 -19.00 -8.64
N TYR A 100 4.22 -19.37 -9.22
CA TYR A 100 4.99 -18.50 -10.10
C TYR A 100 5.08 -19.16 -11.47
N LYS A 101 4.39 -18.60 -12.45
CA LYS A 101 4.38 -19.10 -13.83
C LYS A 101 4.98 -18.07 -14.77
N ARG A 102 5.89 -18.50 -15.64
CA ARG A 102 6.27 -17.68 -16.79
C ARG A 102 5.13 -17.71 -17.79
N SER A 103 4.82 -16.57 -18.38
CA SER A 103 3.81 -16.50 -19.45
C SER A 103 4.30 -17.24 -20.67
N ASP A 104 3.43 -18.08 -21.24
CA ASP A 104 3.73 -18.82 -22.47
C ASP A 104 3.77 -17.90 -23.69
N THR A 105 3.10 -16.74 -23.63
CA THR A 105 2.99 -15.76 -24.70
C THR A 105 4.06 -14.68 -24.64
N ASP A 106 4.56 -14.34 -23.46
CA ASP A 106 5.64 -13.38 -23.24
C ASP A 106 6.60 -13.89 -22.15
N ARG A 107 7.72 -14.46 -22.60
CA ARG A 107 8.76 -15.02 -21.71
C ARG A 107 9.35 -14.01 -20.70
N ARG A 108 9.08 -12.70 -20.87
CA ARG A 108 9.48 -11.62 -19.96
C ARG A 108 8.42 -11.34 -18.90
N SER A 109 7.20 -11.85 -19.11
CA SER A 109 6.07 -11.66 -18.20
C SER A 109 5.94 -12.87 -17.27
N VAL A 110 5.92 -12.59 -15.99
CA VAL A 110 5.71 -13.57 -14.94
C VAL A 110 4.35 -13.33 -14.32
N ARG A 111 3.58 -14.39 -14.16
CA ARG A 111 2.29 -14.38 -13.47
C ARG A 111 2.42 -15.01 -12.10
N VAL A 112 1.77 -14.40 -11.13
CA VAL A 112 1.69 -14.86 -9.74
C VAL A 112 0.23 -15.03 -9.35
N SER A 113 -0.07 -16.13 -8.68
CA SER A 113 -1.37 -16.41 -8.07
C SER A 113 -1.15 -17.12 -6.74
N LEU A 114 -2.14 -17.09 -5.86
CA LEU A 114 -2.05 -17.77 -4.57
C LEU A 114 -2.24 -19.29 -4.75
N THR A 115 -1.54 -20.05 -3.91
CA THR A 115 -1.84 -21.47 -3.64
C THR A 115 -2.98 -21.56 -2.63
N ASP A 116 -3.49 -22.76 -2.35
CA ASP A 116 -4.47 -22.98 -1.27
C ASP A 116 -3.91 -22.45 0.08
N LYS A 117 -2.64 -22.72 0.39
CA LYS A 117 -1.94 -22.17 1.56
C LYS A 117 -1.89 -20.64 1.54
N GLY A 118 -1.71 -20.05 0.37
CA GLY A 118 -1.73 -18.59 0.18
C GLY A 118 -3.12 -18.00 0.38
N LEU A 119 -4.16 -18.67 -0.09
CA LEU A 119 -5.56 -18.27 0.10
C LEU A 119 -5.99 -18.36 1.57
N GLU A 120 -5.55 -19.38 2.31
CA GLU A 120 -5.78 -19.48 3.76
C GLU A 120 -5.16 -18.27 4.50
N ALA A 121 -3.92 -17.90 4.18
CA ALA A 121 -3.28 -16.73 4.77
C ALA A 121 -3.96 -15.41 4.37
N CYS A 122 -4.45 -15.29 3.14
CA CYS A 122 -5.25 -14.17 2.68
C CYS A 122 -6.55 -14.05 3.48
N ASP A 123 -7.24 -15.17 3.74
CA ASP A 123 -8.49 -15.23 4.49
C ASP A 123 -8.31 -14.78 5.96
N VAL A 124 -7.16 -15.02 6.57
CA VAL A 124 -6.84 -14.51 7.92
C VAL A 124 -6.91 -12.98 7.95
N VAL A 125 -6.27 -12.31 6.98
CA VAL A 125 -6.29 -10.84 6.89
C VAL A 125 -7.69 -10.34 6.55
N HIS A 126 -8.40 -11.01 5.66
CA HIS A 126 -9.78 -10.68 5.30
C HIS A 126 -10.71 -10.73 6.52
N LYS A 127 -10.66 -11.80 7.31
CA LYS A 127 -11.44 -11.95 8.54
C LYS A 127 -11.07 -10.90 9.59
N LEU A 128 -9.79 -10.57 9.74
CA LEU A 128 -9.32 -9.50 10.61
C LEU A 128 -9.98 -8.17 10.23
N TYR A 129 -9.92 -7.77 8.97
CA TYR A 129 -10.51 -6.51 8.52
C TYR A 129 -12.03 -6.49 8.70
N HIS A 130 -12.71 -7.60 8.40
CA HIS A 130 -14.15 -7.71 8.62
C HIS A 130 -14.54 -7.53 10.09
N ARG A 131 -13.81 -8.13 11.03
CA ARG A 131 -14.07 -7.95 12.46
C ARG A 131 -13.88 -6.50 12.92
N GLN A 132 -12.94 -5.78 12.30
CA GLN A 132 -12.65 -4.41 12.67
C GLN A 132 -13.73 -3.41 12.21
N LEU A 133 -14.53 -3.72 11.20
CA LEU A 133 -15.53 -2.80 10.64
C LEU A 133 -16.47 -2.24 11.73
N GLY A 134 -17.03 -3.13 12.56
CA GLY A 134 -17.92 -2.71 13.66
C GLY A 134 -17.20 -1.89 14.72
N SER A 135 -15.97 -2.27 15.08
CA SER A 135 -15.19 -1.58 16.10
C SER A 135 -14.71 -0.20 15.64
N VAL A 136 -14.33 -0.05 14.38
CA VAL A 136 -13.92 1.25 13.82
C VAL A 136 -15.07 2.26 13.90
N GLN A 137 -16.29 1.82 13.62
CA GLN A 137 -17.46 2.68 13.69
C GLN A 137 -17.87 3.00 15.13
N SER A 138 -17.92 2.00 16.02
CA SER A 138 -18.48 2.18 17.37
C SER A 138 -17.47 2.70 18.39
N VAL A 139 -16.20 2.28 18.29
CA VAL A 139 -15.14 2.66 19.23
C VAL A 139 -14.26 3.76 18.68
N GLY A 140 -13.99 3.71 17.36
CA GLY A 140 -13.19 4.72 16.66
C GLY A 140 -13.96 5.99 16.32
N GLU A 141 -15.30 6.00 16.48
CA GLU A 141 -16.19 7.11 16.15
C GLU A 141 -16.01 7.64 14.70
N ILE A 142 -15.53 6.78 13.80
CA ILE A 142 -15.25 7.14 12.39
C ILE A 142 -16.49 6.78 11.56
N THR A 143 -17.01 7.77 10.87
CA THR A 143 -18.18 7.61 10.01
C THR A 143 -17.81 7.23 8.58
N GLY A 144 -18.81 6.77 7.81
CA GLY A 144 -18.62 6.51 6.38
C GLY A 144 -18.26 7.79 5.59
N ASP A 145 -18.71 8.96 6.03
CA ASP A 145 -18.40 10.24 5.37
C ASP A 145 -16.96 10.69 5.68
N ASP A 146 -16.45 10.41 6.87
CA ASP A 146 -15.04 10.62 7.20
C ASP A 146 -14.16 9.78 6.27
N PHE A 147 -14.47 8.49 6.08
CA PHE A 147 -13.75 7.65 5.14
C PHE A 147 -13.86 8.13 3.69
N LYS A 148 -15.03 8.61 3.25
CA LYS A 148 -15.16 9.19 1.90
C LYS A 148 -14.26 10.42 1.72
N GLY A 149 -14.21 11.29 2.73
CA GLY A 149 -13.33 12.46 2.74
C GLY A 149 -11.85 12.07 2.69
N LEU A 150 -11.44 11.17 3.58
CA LEU A 150 -10.08 10.63 3.66
C LEU A 150 -9.66 9.97 2.34
N ASN A 151 -10.46 9.06 1.80
CA ASN A 151 -10.15 8.35 0.57
C ASN A 151 -9.98 9.30 -0.63
N ARG A 152 -10.82 10.34 -0.74
CA ARG A 152 -10.66 11.38 -1.78
C ARG A 152 -9.33 12.12 -1.65
N ALA A 153 -8.92 12.44 -0.44
CA ALA A 153 -7.65 13.13 -0.19
C ALA A 153 -6.45 12.22 -0.49
N LEU A 154 -6.49 10.97 -0.04
CA LEU A 154 -5.44 9.98 -0.27
C LEU A 154 -5.24 9.68 -1.77
N VAL A 155 -6.32 9.48 -2.54
CA VAL A 155 -6.23 9.24 -4.00
C VAL A 155 -5.59 10.43 -4.73
N ARG A 156 -5.91 11.68 -4.32
CA ARG A 156 -5.27 12.87 -4.90
C ARG A 156 -3.78 12.94 -4.57
N LEU A 157 -3.41 12.59 -3.34
CA LEU A 157 -2.03 12.60 -2.88
C LEU A 157 -1.21 11.50 -3.56
N GLU A 158 -1.79 10.31 -3.71
CA GLU A 158 -1.20 9.19 -4.46
C GLU A 158 -0.91 9.59 -5.91
N ARG A 159 -1.89 10.18 -6.58
CA ARG A 159 -1.72 10.68 -7.95
C ARG A 159 -0.62 11.73 -8.04
N PHE A 160 -0.62 12.71 -7.15
CA PHE A 160 0.40 13.74 -7.09
C PHE A 160 1.81 13.14 -6.96
N TRP A 161 2.01 12.21 -6.03
CA TRP A 161 3.32 11.56 -5.86
C TRP A 161 3.69 10.65 -7.03
N SER A 162 2.72 9.95 -7.62
CA SER A 162 2.95 9.13 -8.81
C SER A 162 3.44 9.97 -9.99
N ASP A 163 2.87 11.16 -10.17
CA ASP A 163 3.27 12.11 -11.20
C ASP A 163 4.66 12.70 -10.89
N GLN A 164 4.96 13.05 -9.64
CA GLN A 164 6.29 13.50 -9.21
C GLN A 164 7.37 12.45 -9.52
N ILE A 165 7.11 11.18 -9.23
CA ILE A 165 8.04 10.08 -9.48
C ILE A 165 8.21 9.84 -10.98
N ARG A 166 7.11 9.86 -11.75
CA ARG A 166 7.10 9.57 -13.18
C ARG A 166 7.80 10.65 -14.01
N TYR A 167 7.55 11.90 -13.68
CA TYR A 167 8.03 13.04 -14.46
C TYR A 167 9.24 13.73 -13.84
N ARG A 168 9.71 13.29 -12.67
CA ARG A 168 10.83 13.91 -11.92
C ARG A 168 10.66 15.42 -11.74
N LEU A 169 9.42 15.85 -11.45
CA LEU A 169 9.07 17.24 -11.20
C LEU A 169 9.64 17.74 -9.88
#